data_eca4e7028cbfd3a26a6b4537f9820702
#
_entry.id   eca4e7028cbfd3a26a6b4537f9820702
#
_cell.length_a   1.000
_cell.length_b   1.000
_cell.length_c   1.000
_cell.angle_alpha   90.00
_cell.angle_beta   90.00
_cell.angle_gamma   90.00
#
_symmetry.space_group_name_H-M   'P 1'
#
loop_
_entity.id
_entity.type
_entity.pdbx_description
1 polymer ?
#
loop_
_entity_poly.entity_id
_entity_poly.type
_entity_poly.pdbx_seq_one_letter_code
_entity_poly.pdbx_strand_id
1 'polypeptide(L)'
;MARLAGVDIPREKRLEIALTYIYGVGKTRAHETLTATGISADVRVKDLSDAELVQLRDYIEGNYKVEGDLRREVAADIRRKVEIGSYEGLRHRKGLPVRGQRTKTNARTRKGPKRTVAGKKKAR
;
A
#
# COMPACT_ATOMS: atom_id res chain seq x y z
N MET A 1 21.20 -4.48 5.72
CA MET A 1 19.76 -4.65 5.57
C MET A 1 19.42 -5.27 4.23
N ALA A 2 18.42 -6.11 4.21
CA ALA A 2 17.98 -6.72 2.97
C ALA A 2 17.06 -5.77 2.21
N ARG A 3 17.27 -5.65 0.91
CA ARG A 3 16.43 -4.81 0.04
C ARG A 3 15.78 -5.65 -1.05
N LEU A 4 14.48 -5.49 -1.19
CA LEU A 4 13.70 -6.12 -2.25
C LEU A 4 12.82 -5.06 -2.89
N ALA A 5 12.81 -5.01 -4.22
CA ALA A 5 12.01 -4.04 -4.96
C ALA A 5 12.26 -2.60 -4.50
N GLY A 6 13.48 -2.30 -4.07
CA GLY A 6 13.84 -0.97 -3.57
C GLY A 6 13.44 -0.67 -2.14
N VAL A 7 12.91 -1.64 -1.42
CA VAL A 7 12.44 -1.47 -0.04
C VAL A 7 13.34 -2.23 0.93
N ASP A 8 13.74 -1.59 2.02
CA ASP A 8 14.46 -2.25 3.10
C ASP A 8 13.48 -3.05 3.93
N ILE A 9 13.64 -4.36 3.95
CA ILE A 9 12.76 -5.23 4.71
C ILE A 9 13.39 -5.59 6.06
N PRO A 10 12.57 -5.78 7.12
CA PRO A 10 13.10 -6.10 8.44
C PRO A 10 13.83 -7.44 8.42
N ARG A 11 15.03 -7.48 8.98
CA ARG A 11 15.85 -8.69 8.99
C ARG A 11 15.42 -9.70 10.04
N GLU A 12 14.78 -9.23 11.09
CA GLU A 12 14.39 -10.07 12.21
C GLU A 12 13.03 -10.72 12.08
N LYS A 13 12.24 -10.30 11.09
CA LYS A 13 10.92 -10.85 10.86
C LYS A 13 10.98 -12.12 10.02
N ARG A 14 9.98 -12.98 10.19
CA ARG A 14 9.82 -14.13 9.30
C ARG A 14 9.61 -13.62 7.88
N LEU A 15 10.08 -14.38 6.92
CA LEU A 15 10.04 -13.97 5.52
C LEU A 15 8.62 -13.64 5.05
N GLU A 16 7.63 -14.45 5.44
CA GLU A 16 6.24 -14.23 5.08
C GLU A 16 5.75 -12.85 5.53
N ILE A 17 6.12 -12.45 6.73
CA ILE A 17 5.71 -11.15 7.28
C ILE A 17 6.53 -10.02 6.65
N ALA A 18 7.82 -10.24 6.46
CA ALA A 18 8.70 -9.22 5.90
C ALA A 18 8.32 -8.82 4.49
N LEU A 19 7.87 -9.77 3.68
CA LEU A 19 7.44 -9.47 2.31
C LEU A 19 6.24 -8.53 2.26
N THR A 20 5.39 -8.54 3.28
CA THR A 20 4.23 -7.65 3.31
C THR A 20 4.60 -6.17 3.49
N TYR A 21 5.86 -5.87 3.79
CA TYR A 21 6.34 -4.49 3.88
C TYR A 21 6.50 -3.85 2.51
N ILE A 22 6.46 -4.64 1.45
CA ILE A 22 6.52 -4.12 0.09
C ILE A 22 5.12 -3.67 -0.32
N TYR A 23 4.99 -2.45 -0.81
CA TYR A 23 3.70 -1.94 -1.26
C TYR A 23 3.22 -2.75 -2.46
N GLY A 24 2.08 -3.37 -2.35
CA GLY A 24 1.52 -4.25 -3.38
C GLY A 24 1.63 -5.73 -3.05
N VAL A 25 2.33 -6.10 -1.98
CA VAL A 25 2.46 -7.48 -1.53
C VAL A 25 1.78 -7.61 -0.17
N GLY A 26 0.70 -8.37 -0.11
CA GLY A 26 0.01 -8.72 1.12
C GLY A 26 0.29 -10.17 1.49
N LYS A 27 -0.48 -10.70 2.42
CA LYS A 27 -0.30 -12.08 2.87
C LYS A 27 -0.42 -13.09 1.74
N THR A 28 -1.40 -12.92 0.87
CA THR A 28 -1.67 -13.85 -0.21
C THR A 28 -0.51 -13.90 -1.20
N ARG A 29 -0.06 -12.73 -1.66
CA ARG A 29 1.05 -12.66 -2.61
C ARG A 29 2.36 -13.11 -1.99
N ALA A 30 2.58 -12.83 -0.71
CA ALA A 30 3.74 -13.32 0.00
C ALA A 30 3.76 -14.85 0.02
N HIS A 31 2.62 -15.45 0.35
CA HIS A 31 2.50 -16.90 0.37
C HIS A 31 2.70 -17.52 -1.01
N GLU A 32 2.10 -16.95 -2.04
CA GLU A 32 2.27 -17.42 -3.42
C GLU A 32 3.74 -17.35 -3.85
N THR A 33 4.41 -16.27 -3.51
CA THR A 33 5.82 -16.08 -3.85
C THR A 33 6.69 -17.16 -3.21
N LEU A 34 6.45 -17.41 -1.92
CA LEU A 34 7.22 -18.41 -1.19
C LEU A 34 6.97 -19.82 -1.71
N THR A 35 5.73 -20.12 -2.05
CA THR A 35 5.37 -21.41 -2.63
C THR A 35 6.04 -21.61 -3.98
N ALA A 36 6.03 -20.59 -4.82
CA ALA A 36 6.60 -20.66 -6.16
C ALA A 36 8.13 -20.78 -6.15
N THR A 37 8.79 -20.10 -5.21
CA THR A 37 10.26 -20.13 -5.10
C THR A 37 10.77 -21.27 -4.25
N GLY A 38 9.89 -21.96 -3.53
CA GLY A 38 10.26 -23.08 -2.69
C GLY A 38 11.00 -22.71 -1.40
N ILE A 39 10.92 -21.45 -0.99
CA ILE A 39 11.58 -20.97 0.21
C ILE A 39 10.59 -21.06 1.38
N SER A 40 11.07 -21.49 2.56
CA SER A 40 10.23 -21.64 3.73
C SER A 40 9.73 -20.27 4.23
N ALA A 41 8.44 -20.19 4.58
CA ALA A 41 7.83 -18.99 5.11
C ALA A 41 8.36 -18.63 6.50
N ASP A 42 8.86 -19.60 7.24
CA ASP A 42 9.29 -19.40 8.62
C ASP A 42 10.73 -18.96 8.75
N VAL A 43 11.47 -18.91 7.66
CA VAL A 43 12.87 -18.46 7.67
C VAL A 43 12.93 -16.96 7.96
N ARG A 44 13.84 -16.54 8.82
CA ARG A 44 14.06 -15.11 9.07
C ARG A 44 14.82 -14.49 7.90
N VAL A 45 14.55 -13.23 7.63
CA VAL A 45 15.19 -12.53 6.51
C VAL A 45 16.72 -12.56 6.63
N LYS A 46 17.24 -12.42 7.85
CA LYS A 46 18.69 -12.43 8.10
C LYS A 46 19.36 -13.75 7.74
N ASP A 47 18.59 -14.84 7.69
CA ASP A 47 19.11 -16.18 7.40
C ASP A 47 19.06 -16.53 5.91
N LEU A 48 18.59 -15.62 5.07
CA LEU A 48 18.50 -15.84 3.63
C LEU A 48 19.85 -15.63 2.95
N SER A 49 20.16 -16.48 1.98
CA SER A 49 21.33 -16.29 1.13
C SER A 49 21.03 -15.23 0.06
N ASP A 50 22.10 -14.67 -0.52
CA ASP A 50 21.96 -13.70 -1.60
C ASP A 50 21.22 -14.29 -2.81
N ALA A 51 21.45 -15.56 -3.10
CA ALA A 51 20.79 -16.25 -4.19
C ALA A 51 19.29 -16.32 -3.96
N GLU A 52 18.87 -16.59 -2.72
CA GLU A 52 17.45 -16.64 -2.38
C GLU A 52 16.81 -15.27 -2.47
N LEU A 53 17.51 -14.23 -2.07
CA LEU A 53 17.00 -12.85 -2.20
C LEU A 53 16.80 -12.48 -3.67
N VAL A 54 17.73 -12.88 -4.53
CA VAL A 54 17.61 -12.63 -5.96
C VAL A 54 16.40 -13.37 -6.55
N GLN A 55 16.17 -14.61 -6.15
CA GLN A 55 15.01 -15.37 -6.60
C GLN A 55 13.72 -14.69 -6.20
N LEU A 56 13.63 -14.22 -4.96
CA LEU A 56 12.44 -13.52 -4.47
C LEU A 56 12.20 -12.24 -5.24
N ARG A 57 13.27 -11.46 -5.43
CA ARG A 57 13.17 -10.20 -6.17
C ARG A 57 12.69 -10.42 -7.59
N ASP A 58 13.30 -11.39 -8.29
CA ASP A 58 12.96 -11.65 -9.68
C ASP A 58 11.52 -12.14 -9.82
N TYR A 59 11.06 -12.97 -8.91
CA TYR A 59 9.68 -13.44 -8.92
C TYR A 59 8.70 -12.29 -8.69
N ILE A 60 8.95 -11.48 -7.68
CA ILE A 60 8.05 -10.37 -7.33
C ILE A 60 8.00 -9.35 -8.47
N GLU A 61 9.15 -8.94 -8.98
CA GLU A 61 9.20 -7.93 -10.04
C GLU A 61 8.65 -8.45 -11.37
N GLY A 62 8.77 -9.74 -11.62
CA GLY A 62 8.27 -10.34 -12.85
C GLY A 62 6.78 -10.65 -12.87
N ASN A 63 6.17 -10.83 -11.69
CA ASN A 63 4.77 -11.27 -11.61
C ASN A 63 3.82 -10.23 -11.03
N TYR A 64 4.33 -9.23 -10.33
CA TYR A 64 3.48 -8.24 -9.67
C TYR A 64 3.96 -6.83 -9.96
N LYS A 65 3.02 -5.90 -9.96
CA LYS A 65 3.35 -4.48 -9.94
C LYS A 65 3.44 -4.08 -8.49
N VAL A 66 4.57 -3.53 -8.08
CA VAL A 66 4.82 -3.17 -6.68
C VAL A 66 5.48 -1.80 -6.60
N GLU A 67 5.43 -1.22 -5.41
CA GLU A 67 6.07 0.04 -5.07
C GLU A 67 5.79 1.14 -6.09
N GLY A 68 6.81 1.78 -6.65
CA GLY A 68 6.65 2.92 -7.53
C GLY A 68 5.73 2.68 -8.73
N ASP A 69 5.85 1.50 -9.35
CA ASP A 69 5.03 1.16 -10.51
C ASP A 69 3.56 1.07 -10.11
N LEU A 70 3.27 0.43 -8.97
CA LEU A 70 1.90 0.32 -8.50
C LEU A 70 1.36 1.69 -8.07
N ARG A 71 2.16 2.50 -7.40
CA ARG A 71 1.74 3.83 -6.99
C ARG A 71 1.37 4.68 -8.19
N ARG A 72 2.17 4.62 -9.25
CA ARG A 72 1.88 5.35 -10.49
C ARG A 72 0.59 4.86 -11.15
N GLU A 73 0.39 3.55 -11.17
CA GLU A 73 -0.83 2.97 -11.75
C GLU A 73 -2.07 3.41 -10.98
N VAL A 74 -2.06 3.33 -9.66
CA VAL A 74 -3.19 3.75 -8.82
C VAL A 74 -3.46 5.24 -9.01
N ALA A 75 -2.41 6.06 -9.02
CA ALA A 75 -2.56 7.51 -9.23
C ALA A 75 -3.15 7.83 -10.60
N ALA A 76 -2.72 7.09 -11.64
CA ALA A 76 -3.24 7.27 -12.98
C ALA A 76 -4.72 6.87 -13.07
N ASP A 77 -5.10 5.79 -12.39
CA ASP A 77 -6.49 5.34 -12.37
C ASP A 77 -7.40 6.34 -11.67
N ILE A 78 -6.94 6.91 -10.56
CA ILE A 78 -7.69 7.95 -9.85
C ILE A 78 -7.83 9.20 -10.72
N ARG A 79 -6.74 9.61 -11.36
CA ARG A 79 -6.75 10.77 -12.26
C ARG A 79 -7.72 10.57 -13.40
N ARG A 80 -7.76 9.37 -13.97
CA ARG A 80 -8.71 9.07 -15.03
C ARG A 80 -10.14 9.24 -14.58
N LYS A 81 -10.48 8.76 -13.38
CA LYS A 81 -11.82 8.92 -12.82
C LYS A 81 -12.18 10.38 -12.63
N VAL A 82 -11.23 11.19 -12.20
CA VAL A 82 -11.42 12.64 -12.05
C VAL A 82 -11.64 13.30 -13.41
N GLU A 83 -10.83 12.94 -14.40
CA GLU A 83 -10.89 13.57 -15.73
C GLU A 83 -12.18 13.27 -16.48
N ILE A 84 -12.74 12.07 -16.34
CA ILE A 84 -13.98 11.73 -17.00
C ILE A 84 -15.21 12.29 -16.29
N GLY A 85 -15.02 12.96 -15.16
CA GLY A 85 -16.11 13.59 -14.44
C GLY A 85 -17.02 12.64 -13.67
N SER A 86 -16.53 11.45 -13.34
CA SER A 86 -17.35 10.48 -12.60
C SER A 86 -17.61 10.96 -11.17
N TYR A 87 -18.65 10.43 -10.56
CA TYR A 87 -18.96 10.72 -9.16
C TYR A 87 -17.79 10.34 -8.25
N GLU A 88 -17.21 9.17 -8.49
CA GLU A 88 -16.03 8.73 -7.71
C GLU A 88 -14.86 9.69 -7.85
N GLY A 89 -14.62 10.17 -9.07
CA GLY A 89 -13.57 11.16 -9.31
C GLY A 89 -13.82 12.47 -8.58
N LEU A 90 -15.07 12.91 -8.54
CA LEU A 90 -15.44 14.11 -7.80
C LEU A 90 -15.16 13.94 -6.31
N ARG A 91 -15.47 12.76 -5.75
CA ARG A 91 -15.20 12.48 -4.34
C ARG A 91 -13.70 12.48 -4.06
N HIS A 92 -12.89 11.90 -4.97
CA HIS A 92 -11.43 11.94 -4.83
C HIS A 92 -10.89 13.37 -4.84
N ARG A 93 -11.41 14.20 -5.74
CA ARG A 93 -10.97 15.59 -5.85
C ARG A 93 -11.28 16.39 -4.59
N LYS A 94 -12.43 16.13 -3.97
CA LYS A 94 -12.85 16.82 -2.75
C LYS A 94 -12.27 16.21 -1.47
N GLY A 95 -11.59 15.08 -1.57
CA GLY A 95 -11.05 14.42 -0.37
C GLY A 95 -12.10 13.78 0.50
N LEU A 96 -13.20 13.33 -0.09
CA LEU A 96 -14.30 12.71 0.63
C LEU A 96 -14.34 11.20 0.39
N PRO A 97 -15.02 10.43 1.27
CA PRO A 97 -15.17 9.00 1.05
C PRO A 97 -15.81 8.70 -0.29
N VAL A 98 -15.28 7.71 -0.99
CA VAL A 98 -15.67 7.40 -2.37
C VAL A 98 -16.72 6.31 -2.44
N ARG A 99 -16.81 5.45 -1.43
CA ARG A 99 -17.66 4.26 -1.45
C ARG A 99 -19.01 4.40 -0.74
N GLY A 100 -19.58 5.60 -0.76
CA GLY A 100 -20.91 5.84 -0.22
C GLY A 100 -20.96 5.86 1.30
N GLN A 101 -19.84 6.05 1.96
CA GLN A 101 -19.82 6.12 3.40
C GLN A 101 -20.44 7.41 3.91
N ARG A 102 -20.95 7.34 5.11
CA ARG A 102 -21.59 8.48 5.75
C ARG A 102 -20.55 9.56 6.05
N THR A 103 -20.85 10.81 5.75
CA THR A 103 -19.91 11.91 5.96
C THR A 103 -20.34 12.90 7.04
N LYS A 104 -21.58 12.77 7.49
CA LYS A 104 -22.13 13.73 8.46
C LYS A 104 -21.43 13.70 9.81
N THR A 105 -20.99 12.54 10.25
CA THR A 105 -20.42 12.38 11.60
C THR A 105 -18.94 12.03 11.58
N ASN A 106 -18.57 10.96 10.91
CA ASN A 106 -17.21 10.42 10.95
C ASN A 106 -16.48 10.64 9.61
N ALA A 107 -15.82 9.65 9.07
CA ALA A 107 -15.04 9.71 7.83
C ALA A 107 -13.75 10.51 7.99
N ARG A 108 -13.15 10.43 9.20
CA ARG A 108 -11.92 11.18 9.49
C ARG A 108 -10.71 10.74 8.69
N THR A 109 -10.65 9.48 8.28
CA THR A 109 -9.54 8.97 7.48
C THR A 109 -9.34 9.76 6.19
N ARG A 110 -10.43 10.08 5.50
CA ARG A 110 -10.38 10.86 4.26
C ARG A 110 -10.39 12.36 4.52
N LYS A 111 -11.22 12.81 5.47
CA LYS A 111 -11.40 14.25 5.73
C LYS A 111 -10.29 14.84 6.56
N GLY A 112 -9.58 13.99 7.30
CA GLY A 112 -8.54 14.45 8.19
C GLY A 112 -9.07 14.79 9.58
N PRO A 113 -8.19 15.26 10.48
CA PRO A 113 -8.61 15.61 11.85
C PRO A 113 -9.62 16.72 11.86
N LYS A 114 -10.43 16.75 12.91
CA LYS A 114 -11.38 17.84 13.14
C LYS A 114 -10.65 19.16 13.27
N ARG A 115 -11.22 20.20 12.70
CA ARG A 115 -10.67 21.55 12.81
C ARG A 115 -11.68 22.44 13.51
N THR A 116 -11.20 23.19 14.46
CA THR A 116 -12.01 24.21 15.12
C THR A 116 -11.96 25.49 14.31
N VAL A 117 -13.11 26.07 14.06
CA VAL A 117 -13.18 27.32 13.30
C VAL A 117 -13.13 28.50 14.27
N ALA A 118 -12.04 29.22 14.24
CA ALA A 118 -11.89 30.41 15.07
C ALA A 118 -12.84 31.52 14.60
N GLY A 119 -13.29 32.33 15.47
CA GLY A 119 -14.16 33.45 15.17
C GLY A 119 -15.64 33.17 15.13
N LYS A 120 -16.04 31.94 15.25
CA LYS A 120 -17.45 31.60 15.30
C LYS A 120 -18.08 31.79 16.66
N LYS A 121 -17.33 32.03 17.58
CA LYS A 121 -17.88 32.24 18.90
C LYS A 121 -18.63 33.57 18.91
N LYS A 122 -18.72 33.71 18.95
CA LYS A 122 -19.11 34.54 19.22
C LYS A 122 -19.51 35.38 19.47
N ALA A 123 -19.74 35.18 18.99
CA ALA A 123 -20.11 36.37 19.36
C ALA A 123 -20.62 36.56 20.73
N ARG A 124 -20.59 36.57 21.17
CA ARG A 124 -20.93 36.72 22.17
C ARG A 124 -21.13 37.03 22.69
#